data_7b7f64c5c7021ce87d29cab5a7025588
#
_entry.id   7b7f64c5c7021ce87d29cab5a7025588
#
_cell.length_a   1.000
_cell.length_b   1.000
_cell.length_c   1.000
_cell.angle_alpha   90.00
_cell.angle_beta   90.00
_cell.angle_gamma   90.00
#
_symmetry.space_group_name_H-M   'P 1'
#
loop_
_entity.id
_entity.type
_entity.pdbx_description
1 polymer ?
#
loop_
_entity_poly.entity_id
_entity_poly.type
_entity_poly.pdbx_seq_one_letter_code
_entity_poly.pdbx_strand_id
1 'polypeptide(L)' 'MATPHDQNAYVAHSGTDIYGPGKVLTVDGEYRRVRFVHFVATVRATDLRPANDQERAELSAWLRAKTERYGSDW' A
#
# COMPACT_ATOMS: atom_id res chain seq x y z
N MET A 1 -11.10 14.70 11.28
CA MET A 1 -11.14 14.27 9.87
C MET A 1 -10.26 13.06 9.69
N ALA A 2 -10.72 12.11 8.90
CA ALA A 2 -9.89 10.94 8.61
C ALA A 2 -8.70 11.34 7.74
N THR A 3 -7.53 10.85 8.08
CA THR A 3 -6.33 11.05 7.28
C THR A 3 -6.43 10.21 6.01
N PRO A 4 -6.29 10.80 4.80
CA PRO A 4 -6.33 10.02 3.57
C PRO A 4 -5.22 8.97 3.57
N HIS A 5 -5.54 7.75 3.17
CA HIS A 5 -4.56 6.66 3.07
C HIS A 5 -3.80 6.47 4.38
N ASP A 6 -4.55 6.20 5.44
CA ASP A 6 -4.00 5.99 6.77
C ASP A 6 -3.19 4.69 6.84
N GLN A 7 -2.49 4.49 7.96
CA GLN A 7 -1.72 3.29 8.21
C GLN A 7 -2.56 2.03 7.96
N ASN A 8 -1.98 1.05 7.28
CA ASN A 8 -2.60 -0.22 6.88
C ASN A 8 -3.64 -0.09 5.77
N ALA A 9 -3.88 1.10 5.22
CA ALA A 9 -4.78 1.25 4.08
C ALA A 9 -4.17 0.58 2.84
N TYR A 10 -5.01 0.00 2.00
CA TYR A 10 -4.61 -0.59 0.73
C TYR A 10 -4.81 0.46 -0.37
N VAL A 11 -3.73 0.75 -1.08
CA VAL A 11 -3.67 1.84 -2.05
C VAL A 11 -3.01 1.40 -3.35
N ALA A 12 -3.11 2.24 -4.36
CA ALA A 12 -2.36 2.12 -5.60
C ALA A 12 -1.87 3.51 -5.99
N HIS A 13 -0.83 3.55 -6.81
CA HIS A 13 -0.32 4.84 -7.31
C HIS A 13 -1.21 5.32 -8.44
N SER A 14 -1.68 6.56 -8.36
CA SER A 14 -2.65 7.10 -9.32
C SER A 14 -2.03 7.40 -10.68
N GLY A 15 -0.72 7.58 -10.75
CA GLY A 15 -0.02 7.95 -11.97
C GLY A 15 0.55 6.79 -12.76
N THR A 16 0.58 5.57 -12.20
CA THR A 16 1.19 4.43 -12.88
C THR A 16 0.72 3.11 -12.25
N ASP A 17 0.64 2.07 -13.08
CA ASP A 17 0.35 0.71 -12.62
C ASP A 17 1.61 -0.11 -12.36
N ILE A 18 2.78 0.45 -12.64
CA ILE A 18 4.06 -0.27 -12.49
C ILE A 18 4.32 -0.69 -11.06
N TYR A 19 3.88 0.12 -10.10
CA TYR A 19 4.12 -0.13 -8.68
C TYR A 19 3.27 -1.29 -8.13
N GLY A 20 2.13 -1.55 -8.75
CA GLY A 20 1.14 -2.48 -8.21
C GLY A 20 0.43 -1.92 -6.99
N PRO A 21 -0.46 -2.70 -6.38
CA PRO A 21 -1.09 -2.29 -5.14
C PRO A 21 -0.10 -2.29 -3.97
N GLY A 22 -0.40 -1.55 -2.92
CA GLY A 22 0.47 -1.45 -1.76
C GLY A 22 -0.28 -1.20 -0.47
N LYS A 23 0.40 -1.46 0.65
CA LYS A 23 -0.12 -1.18 1.99
C LYS A 23 0.64 -0.01 2.59
N VAL A 24 -0.08 0.97 3.14
CA VAL A 24 0.54 2.10 3.82
C VAL A 24 1.18 1.61 5.11
N LEU A 25 2.48 1.81 5.26
CA LEU A 25 3.23 1.42 6.45
C LEU A 25 3.22 2.52 7.50
N THR A 26 3.51 3.76 7.10
CA THR A 26 3.54 4.90 7.99
C THR A 26 2.97 6.13 7.32
N VAL A 27 2.50 7.07 8.14
CA VAL A 27 1.98 8.36 7.74
C VAL A 27 2.90 9.44 8.30
N ASP A 28 3.37 10.34 7.45
CA ASP A 28 4.23 11.45 7.83
C ASP A 28 3.77 12.70 7.10
N GLY A 29 2.88 13.47 7.73
CA GLY A 29 2.30 14.66 7.11
C GLY A 29 1.59 14.32 5.81
N GLU A 30 2.05 14.92 4.70
CA GLU A 30 1.50 14.66 3.37
C GLU A 30 2.13 13.44 2.68
N TYR A 31 3.13 12.83 3.30
CA TYR A 31 3.84 11.68 2.73
C TYR A 31 3.36 10.38 3.35
N ARG A 32 3.46 9.31 2.54
CA ARG A 32 3.11 7.94 2.96
C ARG A 32 4.23 7.02 2.56
N ARG A 33 4.71 6.22 3.51
CA ARG A 33 5.61 5.13 3.20
C ARG A 33 4.75 3.92 2.88
N VAL A 34 4.89 3.40 1.66
CA VAL A 34 4.01 2.35 1.15
C VAL A 34 4.84 1.15 0.72
N ARG A 35 4.41 -0.03 1.15
CA ARG A 35 4.96 -1.28 0.65
C ARG A 35 4.12 -1.73 -0.53
N PHE A 36 4.61 -1.41 -1.72
CA PHE A 36 4.03 -1.91 -2.96
C PHE A 36 4.48 -3.35 -3.20
N VAL A 37 3.76 -4.07 -4.07
CA VAL A 37 4.12 -5.45 -4.40
C VAL A 37 5.55 -5.55 -4.92
N HIS A 38 6.00 -4.56 -5.66
CA HIS A 38 7.33 -4.59 -6.29
C HIS A 38 8.43 -3.91 -5.48
N PHE A 39 8.10 -2.97 -4.59
CA PHE A 39 9.11 -2.26 -3.80
C PHE A 39 8.46 -1.39 -2.71
N VAL A 40 9.29 -0.86 -1.83
CA VAL A 40 8.86 0.09 -0.80
C VAL A 40 9.28 1.50 -1.25
N ALA A 41 8.36 2.45 -1.17
CA ALA A 41 8.63 3.83 -1.56
C ALA A 41 7.90 4.80 -0.63
N THR A 42 8.45 6.02 -0.53
CA THR A 42 7.77 7.15 0.10
C THR A 42 7.18 8.02 -0.98
N VAL A 43 5.87 8.21 -0.94
CA VAL A 43 5.12 8.96 -1.95
C VAL A 43 4.19 9.94 -1.26
N ARG A 44 3.73 10.95 -2.00
CA ARG A 44 2.73 11.88 -1.49
C ARG A 44 1.37 11.21 -1.46
N ALA A 45 0.60 11.49 -0.42
CA ALA A 45 -0.76 10.97 -0.31
C ALA A 45 -1.62 11.34 -1.54
N THR A 46 -1.38 12.51 -2.13
CA THR A 46 -2.09 12.97 -3.32
C THR A 46 -1.79 12.15 -4.57
N ASP A 47 -0.70 11.40 -4.56
CA ASP A 47 -0.33 10.51 -5.67
C ASP A 47 -0.90 9.10 -5.52
N LEU A 48 -1.65 8.87 -4.45
CA LEU A 48 -2.25 7.58 -4.15
C LEU A 48 -3.77 7.62 -4.39
N ARG A 49 -4.32 6.46 -4.72
CA ARG A 49 -5.77 6.24 -4.75
C ARG A 49 -6.10 4.99 -3.96
N PRO A 50 -7.35 4.83 -3.49
CA PRO A 50 -7.74 3.58 -2.87
C PRO A 50 -7.57 2.42 -3.85
N ALA A 51 -7.09 1.28 -3.37
CA ALA A 51 -7.02 0.07 -4.18
C ALA A 51 -8.45 -0.38 -4.54
N ASN A 52 -8.65 -0.84 -5.78
CA ASN A 52 -9.93 -1.43 -6.17
C ASN A 52 -10.03 -2.86 -5.63
N ASP A 53 -11.18 -3.51 -5.86
CA ASP A 53 -11.43 -4.85 -5.31
C ASP A 53 -10.42 -5.88 -5.80
N GLN A 54 -10.06 -5.83 -7.07
CA GLN A 54 -9.07 -6.74 -7.65
C GLN A 54 -7.68 -6.50 -7.04
N GLU A 55 -7.29 -5.26 -6.92
CA GLU A 55 -6.01 -4.89 -6.32
C GLU A 55 -5.94 -5.27 -4.85
N ARG A 56 -7.03 -5.09 -4.12
CA ARG A 56 -7.11 -5.50 -2.71
C ARG A 56 -6.98 -7.00 -2.57
N ALA A 57 -7.60 -7.77 -3.44
CA ALA A 57 -7.50 -9.23 -3.43
C ALA A 57 -6.08 -9.69 -3.72
N GLU A 58 -5.42 -9.10 -4.72
CA GLU A 58 -4.03 -9.39 -5.07
C GLU A 58 -3.09 -9.08 -3.90
N LEU A 59 -3.26 -7.90 -3.31
CA LEU A 59 -2.42 -7.46 -2.20
C LEU A 59 -2.63 -8.33 -0.97
N SER A 60 -3.87 -8.69 -0.66
CA SER A 60 -4.18 -9.56 0.47
C SER A 60 -3.51 -10.93 0.31
N ALA A 61 -3.59 -11.52 -0.88
CA ALA A 61 -2.96 -12.80 -1.17
C ALA A 61 -1.43 -12.70 -1.05
N TRP A 62 -0.85 -11.63 -1.58
CA TRP A 62 0.58 -11.39 -1.53
C TRP A 62 1.06 -11.21 -0.09
N LEU A 63 0.34 -10.40 0.70
CA LEU A 63 0.68 -10.18 2.10
C LEU A 63 0.55 -11.46 2.93
N ARG A 64 -0.47 -12.26 2.65
CA ARG A 64 -0.66 -13.56 3.33
C ARG A 64 0.53 -14.48 3.07
N ALA A 65 0.96 -14.58 1.81
CA ALA A 65 2.12 -15.40 1.44
C ALA A 65 3.39 -14.91 2.16
N LYS A 66 3.58 -13.61 2.23
CA LYS A 66 4.74 -13.03 2.92
C LYS A 66 4.67 -13.26 4.44
N THR A 67 3.50 -13.12 5.04
CA THR A 67 3.31 -13.38 6.46
C THR A 67 3.61 -14.83 6.80
N GLU A 68 3.16 -15.77 5.98
CA GLU A 68 3.44 -17.19 6.17
C GLU A 68 4.93 -17.50 6.07
N ARG A 69 5.64 -16.77 5.22
CA ARG A 69 7.06 -17.03 4.95
C ARG A 69 7.99 -16.27 5.88
N TYR A 70 7.68 -15.03 6.22
CA TYR A 70 8.59 -14.12 6.92
C TYR A 70 8.05 -13.61 8.26
N GLY A 71 6.83 -13.97 8.64
CA GLY A 71 6.23 -13.50 9.88
C GLY A 71 5.22 -12.38 9.69
N SER A 72 4.66 -11.88 10.78
CA SER A 72 3.47 -11.04 10.78
C SER A 72 3.71 -9.55 10.52
N ASP A 73 4.94 -9.12 10.24
CA ASP A 73 5.28 -7.70 10.09
C ASP A 73 5.04 -7.15 8.68
N TRP A 74 4.40 -7.91 7.83
CA TRP A 74 4.10 -7.49 6.45
C TRP A 74 2.80 -6.75 6.28
#